data_a1f5150bbf3b1b4a02b35ba90bd2ec30
#
_entry.id   a1f5150bbf3b1b4a02b35ba90bd2ec30
#
_cell.length_a   1.000
_cell.length_b   1.000
_cell.length_c   1.000
_cell.angle_alpha   90.00
_cell.angle_beta   90.00
_cell.angle_gamma   90.00
#
_symmetry.space_group_name_H-M   'P 1'
#
loop_
_entity.id
_entity.type
_entity.pdbx_description
1 polymer ?
#
loop_
_entity_poly.entity_id
_entity_poly.type
_entity_poly.pdbx_seq_one_letter_code
_entity_poly.pdbx_strand_id
1 'polypeptide(L)'
;KIKQDILNGESFENKARIYSDDPGSAANGGLYTNIGRGKMVKIFEATALNLQEGEISDPVESEFGFHIIQLVKKSGKLYDARHILLKAEPNAEEIATAKAEMEQIRKDILEGKTTFKDAAYKHSDDKNTKFNAGVIPAEDGSDRQEKINLPATVAYQIAGVNKGDLTEVFMDELNQKKAVVLMKVNDIIPEHSLDIATDFERIKSFAINKKKNEVLEKWVKENLADTFISLDNRYKDCQFKTDWNKAAIVK
;
A
#
# COMPACT_ATOMS: atom_id res chain seq x y z
N LYS A 1 24.86 -13.58 -6.65
CA LYS A 1 25.94 -13.73 -5.66
C LYS A 1 25.41 -14.36 -4.37
N ILE A 2 24.49 -13.73 -3.61
CA ILE A 2 23.97 -14.21 -2.31
C ILE A 2 23.50 -15.67 -2.38
N LYS A 3 22.65 -16.03 -3.36
CA LYS A 3 22.22 -17.43 -3.57
C LYS A 3 23.40 -18.38 -3.73
N GLN A 4 24.40 -18.00 -4.54
CA GLN A 4 25.58 -18.84 -4.79
C GLN A 4 26.43 -19.04 -3.53
N ASP A 5 26.58 -17.98 -2.74
CA ASP A 5 27.30 -18.06 -1.46
C ASP A 5 26.61 -19.07 -0.50
N ILE A 6 25.28 -19.06 -0.45
CA ILE A 6 24.49 -19.99 0.37
C ILE A 6 24.64 -21.42 -0.15
N LEU A 7 24.57 -21.62 -1.47
CA LEU A 7 24.77 -22.94 -2.08
C LEU A 7 26.20 -23.49 -1.84
N ASN A 8 27.18 -22.60 -1.66
CA ASN A 8 28.56 -22.92 -1.32
C ASN A 8 28.79 -23.16 0.17
N GLY A 9 27.73 -23.16 1.00
CA GLY A 9 27.74 -23.51 2.43
C GLY A 9 27.64 -22.34 3.42
N GLU A 10 27.46 -21.09 2.95
CA GLU A 10 27.21 -20.00 3.87
C GLU A 10 25.76 -20.08 4.43
N SER A 11 25.58 -19.63 5.67
CA SER A 11 24.27 -19.67 6.34
C SER A 11 23.26 -18.72 5.71
N PHE A 12 22.09 -19.24 5.35
CA PHE A 12 20.96 -18.42 4.87
C PHE A 12 20.56 -17.38 5.91
N GLU A 13 20.49 -17.78 7.19
CA GLU A 13 20.14 -16.89 8.30
C GLU A 13 21.08 -15.69 8.42
N ASN A 14 22.38 -15.95 8.31
CA ASN A 14 23.38 -14.89 8.39
C ASN A 14 23.27 -13.93 7.19
N LYS A 15 23.08 -14.49 5.97
CA LYS A 15 22.85 -13.67 4.77
C LYS A 15 21.58 -12.84 4.92
N ALA A 16 20.49 -13.39 5.47
CA ALA A 16 19.25 -12.66 5.69
C ALA A 16 19.44 -11.50 6.69
N ARG A 17 20.16 -11.74 7.80
CA ARG A 17 20.43 -10.67 8.79
C ARG A 17 21.28 -9.53 8.24
N ILE A 18 22.20 -9.82 7.31
CA ILE A 18 23.14 -8.84 6.76
C ILE A 18 22.54 -8.08 5.57
N TYR A 19 21.80 -8.77 4.71
CA TYR A 19 21.43 -8.23 3.40
C TYR A 19 19.94 -8.04 3.19
N SER A 20 19.06 -8.61 4.05
CA SER A 20 17.63 -8.51 3.80
C SER A 20 17.10 -7.14 4.20
N ASP A 21 16.39 -6.50 3.26
CA ASP A 21 15.64 -5.26 3.47
C ASP A 21 14.25 -5.49 4.07
N ASP A 22 13.92 -6.74 4.46
CA ASP A 22 12.66 -7.04 5.13
C ASP A 22 12.74 -6.83 6.64
N PRO A 23 12.16 -5.75 7.21
CA PRO A 23 12.25 -5.47 8.65
C PRO A 23 11.51 -6.50 9.50
N GLY A 24 10.57 -7.26 8.90
CA GLY A 24 9.76 -8.24 9.62
C GLY A 24 10.51 -9.53 9.93
N SER A 25 11.46 -9.94 9.10
CA SER A 25 12.13 -11.23 9.23
C SER A 25 13.65 -11.17 9.23
N ALA A 26 14.28 -10.09 8.77
CA ALA A 26 15.73 -9.99 8.67
C ALA A 26 16.45 -10.33 9.98
N ALA A 27 16.02 -9.75 11.10
CA ALA A 27 16.58 -10.00 12.43
C ALA A 27 16.45 -11.47 12.87
N ASN A 28 15.41 -12.17 12.39
CA ASN A 28 15.15 -13.59 12.64
C ASN A 28 15.71 -14.50 11.55
N GLY A 29 16.73 -14.06 10.82
CA GLY A 29 17.36 -14.84 9.75
C GLY A 29 16.43 -15.13 8.58
N GLY A 30 15.51 -14.21 8.29
CA GLY A 30 14.54 -14.29 7.20
C GLY A 30 13.35 -15.21 7.44
N LEU A 31 13.16 -15.75 8.66
CA LEU A 31 12.17 -16.79 8.96
C LEU A 31 10.77 -16.23 9.22
N TYR A 32 9.81 -16.77 8.48
CA TYR A 32 8.39 -16.74 8.78
C TYR A 32 7.86 -18.15 9.03
N THR A 33 7.07 -18.32 10.07
CA THR A 33 6.50 -19.62 10.46
C THR A 33 4.98 -19.62 10.37
N ASN A 34 4.40 -20.79 10.13
CA ASN A 34 2.95 -21.00 10.07
C ASN A 34 2.25 -20.07 9.06
N ILE A 35 2.85 -19.87 7.90
CA ILE A 35 2.31 -19.03 6.83
C ILE A 35 1.10 -19.74 6.22
N GLY A 36 -0.08 -19.13 6.34
CA GLY A 36 -1.29 -19.58 5.66
C GLY A 36 -1.34 -19.12 4.21
N ARG A 37 -2.14 -19.80 3.38
CA ARG A 37 -2.35 -19.37 1.99
C ARG A 37 -2.94 -17.98 1.90
N GLY A 38 -2.48 -17.19 0.91
CA GLY A 38 -2.91 -15.81 0.68
C GLY A 38 -2.35 -14.79 1.67
N LYS A 39 -1.41 -15.16 2.53
CA LYS A 39 -0.75 -14.24 3.48
C LYS A 39 0.49 -13.57 2.92
N MET A 40 1.08 -14.14 1.87
CA MET A 40 2.21 -13.57 1.16
C MET A 40 1.80 -13.15 -0.25
N VAL A 41 2.58 -12.29 -0.87
CA VAL A 41 2.36 -11.92 -2.28
C VAL A 41 2.38 -13.14 -3.17
N LYS A 42 1.56 -13.14 -4.21
CA LYS A 42 1.29 -14.33 -5.06
C LYS A 42 2.56 -15.00 -5.58
N ILE A 43 3.52 -14.21 -6.04
CA ILE A 43 4.76 -14.77 -6.60
C ILE A 43 5.61 -15.43 -5.52
N PHE A 44 5.69 -14.86 -4.32
CA PHE A 44 6.38 -15.47 -3.17
C PHE A 44 5.73 -16.81 -2.80
N GLU A 45 4.40 -16.81 -2.61
CA GLU A 45 3.66 -18.03 -2.22
C GLU A 45 3.81 -19.13 -3.28
N ALA A 46 3.62 -18.78 -4.55
CA ALA A 46 3.76 -19.72 -5.66
C ALA A 46 5.18 -20.33 -5.70
N THR A 47 6.21 -19.49 -5.54
CA THR A 47 7.59 -19.94 -5.51
C THR A 47 7.85 -20.85 -4.31
N ALA A 48 7.51 -20.41 -3.09
CA ALA A 48 7.74 -21.19 -1.88
C ALA A 48 7.05 -22.56 -1.91
N LEU A 49 5.81 -22.62 -2.42
CA LEU A 49 5.05 -23.87 -2.50
C LEU A 49 5.54 -24.85 -3.58
N ASN A 50 6.26 -24.36 -4.60
CA ASN A 50 6.87 -25.21 -5.64
C ASN A 50 8.22 -25.80 -5.21
N LEU A 51 8.88 -25.25 -4.17
CA LEU A 51 10.15 -25.76 -3.66
C LEU A 51 9.92 -27.06 -2.86
N GLN A 52 10.98 -27.86 -2.79
CA GLN A 52 11.14 -28.94 -1.81
C GLN A 52 11.63 -28.37 -0.47
N GLU A 53 11.39 -29.09 0.64
CA GLU A 53 11.91 -28.67 1.95
C GLU A 53 13.44 -28.61 1.92
N GLY A 54 13.98 -27.47 2.36
CA GLY A 54 15.40 -27.13 2.31
C GLY A 54 15.86 -26.47 1.00
N GLU A 55 15.08 -26.55 -0.08
CA GLU A 55 15.43 -25.99 -1.38
C GLU A 55 15.38 -24.46 -1.39
N ILE A 56 16.25 -23.83 -2.19
CA ILE A 56 16.38 -22.38 -2.33
C ILE A 56 16.00 -21.97 -3.75
N SER A 57 15.09 -21.00 -3.87
CA SER A 57 14.63 -20.49 -5.15
C SER A 57 15.71 -19.75 -5.93
N ASP A 58 15.49 -19.57 -7.22
CA ASP A 58 16.08 -18.46 -7.95
C ASP A 58 15.52 -17.12 -7.44
N PRO A 59 16.20 -16.00 -7.67
CA PRO A 59 15.63 -14.69 -7.36
C PRO A 59 14.32 -14.48 -8.10
N VAL A 60 13.28 -14.12 -7.37
CA VAL A 60 11.95 -13.80 -7.93
C VAL A 60 11.57 -12.35 -7.61
N GLU A 61 11.04 -11.65 -8.59
CA GLU A 61 10.67 -10.25 -8.46
C GLU A 61 9.22 -10.13 -7.98
N SER A 62 9.00 -9.20 -7.03
CA SER A 62 7.69 -8.77 -6.56
C SER A 62 7.60 -7.24 -6.54
N GLU A 63 6.45 -6.71 -6.16
CA GLU A 63 6.28 -5.27 -5.92
C GLU A 63 7.21 -4.71 -4.83
N PHE A 64 7.70 -5.56 -3.90
CA PHE A 64 8.62 -5.17 -2.82
C PHE A 64 10.10 -5.25 -3.21
N GLY A 65 10.46 -5.91 -4.30
CA GLY A 65 11.84 -6.14 -4.74
C GLY A 65 12.09 -7.60 -5.12
N PHE A 66 13.34 -8.01 -5.04
CA PHE A 66 13.79 -9.36 -5.37
C PHE A 66 13.87 -10.22 -4.12
N HIS A 67 13.26 -11.39 -4.17
CA HIS A 67 13.29 -12.37 -3.09
C HIS A 67 14.14 -13.58 -3.46
N ILE A 68 14.96 -14.05 -2.53
CA ILE A 68 15.51 -15.40 -2.51
C ILE A 68 14.77 -16.13 -1.41
N ILE A 69 14.14 -17.25 -1.71
CA ILE A 69 13.24 -17.96 -0.80
C ILE A 69 13.77 -19.36 -0.54
N GLN A 70 13.78 -19.79 0.72
CA GLN A 70 14.01 -21.17 1.13
C GLN A 70 12.74 -21.71 1.77
N LEU A 71 12.27 -22.84 1.27
CA LEU A 71 11.22 -23.56 1.96
C LEU A 71 11.82 -24.34 3.14
N VAL A 72 11.37 -24.04 4.36
CA VAL A 72 11.84 -24.73 5.56
C VAL A 72 11.03 -25.99 5.81
N LYS A 73 9.68 -25.86 5.77
CA LYS A 73 8.77 -26.98 6.06
C LYS A 73 7.40 -26.76 5.45
N LYS A 74 6.74 -27.84 5.03
CA LYS A 74 5.31 -27.86 4.72
C LYS A 74 4.52 -28.63 5.81
N SER A 75 3.45 -28.03 6.33
CA SER A 75 2.62 -28.62 7.37
C SER A 75 1.13 -28.48 7.01
N GLY A 76 0.63 -29.39 6.18
CA GLY A 76 -0.76 -29.35 5.71
C GLY A 76 -1.10 -28.08 4.89
N LYS A 77 -1.90 -27.18 5.47
CA LYS A 77 -2.27 -25.92 4.84
C LYS A 77 -1.31 -24.75 5.15
N LEU A 78 -0.34 -24.99 6.04
CA LEU A 78 0.65 -24.02 6.48
C LEU A 78 2.03 -24.37 5.94
N TYR A 79 2.90 -23.40 5.86
CA TYR A 79 4.31 -23.62 5.53
C TYR A 79 5.20 -22.63 6.29
N ASP A 80 6.45 -23.02 6.48
CA ASP A 80 7.52 -22.18 7.03
C ASP A 80 8.50 -21.88 5.92
N ALA A 81 8.88 -20.63 5.78
CA ALA A 81 9.85 -20.21 4.77
C ALA A 81 10.83 -19.18 5.33
N ARG A 82 12.03 -19.19 4.80
CA ARG A 82 12.99 -18.09 4.96
C ARG A 82 13.05 -17.31 3.67
N HIS A 83 13.30 -16.01 3.78
CA HIS A 83 13.59 -15.22 2.61
C HIS A 83 14.62 -14.12 2.86
N ILE A 84 15.24 -13.68 1.79
CA ILE A 84 16.05 -12.47 1.70
C ILE A 84 15.36 -11.57 0.69
N LEU A 85 14.94 -10.41 1.14
CA LEU A 85 14.40 -9.36 0.27
C LEU A 85 15.52 -8.37 -0.06
N LEU A 86 15.68 -8.06 -1.33
CA LEU A 86 16.56 -6.99 -1.79
C LEU A 86 15.71 -5.97 -2.54
N LYS A 87 15.64 -4.76 -2.03
CA LYS A 87 14.97 -3.64 -2.72
C LYS A 87 15.93 -3.12 -3.81
N ALA A 88 15.44 -3.04 -5.04
CA ALA A 88 16.16 -2.35 -6.10
C ALA A 88 15.98 -0.85 -5.91
N GLU A 89 16.98 -0.17 -5.38
CA GLU A 89 16.99 1.29 -5.33
C GLU A 89 17.64 1.83 -6.62
N PRO A 90 16.99 2.81 -7.29
CA PRO A 90 17.56 3.41 -8.48
C PRO A 90 18.84 4.18 -8.13
N ASN A 91 19.85 4.07 -8.96
CA ASN A 91 21.07 4.82 -8.82
C ASN A 91 20.90 6.29 -9.28
N ALA A 92 21.92 7.12 -9.05
CA ALA A 92 21.86 8.54 -9.38
C ALA A 92 21.66 8.82 -10.88
N GLU A 93 22.22 7.99 -11.76
CA GLU A 93 22.10 8.12 -13.21
C GLU A 93 20.68 7.76 -13.69
N GLU A 94 20.10 6.68 -13.15
CA GLU A 94 18.71 6.29 -13.43
C GLU A 94 17.73 7.37 -12.97
N ILE A 95 17.94 7.95 -11.78
CA ILE A 95 17.13 9.07 -11.27
C ILE A 95 17.28 10.30 -12.19
N ALA A 96 18.50 10.64 -12.63
CA ALA A 96 18.74 11.77 -13.51
C ALA A 96 18.05 11.57 -14.86
N THR A 97 18.12 10.37 -15.41
CA THR A 97 17.44 9.99 -16.67
C THR A 97 15.93 10.14 -16.54
N ALA A 98 15.34 9.57 -15.48
CA ALA A 98 13.90 9.66 -15.23
C ALA A 98 13.43 11.11 -15.02
N LYS A 99 14.25 11.95 -14.36
CA LYS A 99 13.95 13.38 -14.23
C LYS A 99 13.97 14.09 -15.59
N ALA A 100 14.96 13.83 -16.41
CA ALA A 100 15.07 14.44 -17.73
C ALA A 100 13.88 14.03 -18.64
N GLU A 101 13.48 12.76 -18.59
CA GLU A 101 12.29 12.30 -19.32
C GLU A 101 11.00 12.97 -18.81
N MET A 102 10.84 13.10 -17.51
CA MET A 102 9.66 13.74 -16.92
C MET A 102 9.61 15.25 -17.24
N GLU A 103 10.75 15.93 -17.24
CA GLU A 103 10.84 17.34 -17.68
C GLU A 103 10.47 17.50 -19.16
N GLN A 104 10.87 16.56 -20.01
CA GLN A 104 10.46 16.57 -21.40
C GLN A 104 8.94 16.38 -21.56
N ILE A 105 8.36 15.46 -20.79
CA ILE A 105 6.90 15.23 -20.75
C ILE A 105 6.18 16.50 -20.28
N ARG A 106 6.68 17.13 -19.21
CA ARG A 106 6.15 18.42 -18.70
C ARG A 106 6.15 19.49 -19.78
N LYS A 107 7.27 19.65 -20.48
CA LYS A 107 7.42 20.59 -21.58
C LYS A 107 6.42 20.31 -22.72
N ASP A 108 6.28 19.06 -23.13
CA ASP A 108 5.36 18.67 -24.20
C ASP A 108 3.89 18.94 -23.82
N ILE A 109 3.53 18.80 -22.53
CA ILE A 109 2.20 19.17 -22.03
C ILE A 109 2.01 20.70 -22.08
N LEU A 110 3.00 21.48 -21.64
CA LEU A 110 2.94 22.95 -21.63
C LEU A 110 2.87 23.54 -23.06
N GLU A 111 3.54 22.90 -24.01
CA GLU A 111 3.51 23.27 -25.44
C GLU A 111 2.25 22.76 -26.19
N GLY A 112 1.37 22.01 -25.48
CA GLY A 112 0.13 21.46 -26.06
C GLY A 112 0.34 20.31 -27.05
N LYS A 113 1.52 19.70 -27.09
CA LYS A 113 1.81 18.51 -27.94
C LYS A 113 1.11 17.24 -27.43
N THR A 114 0.86 17.18 -26.14
CA THR A 114 0.12 16.09 -25.50
C THR A 114 -0.72 16.63 -24.34
N THR A 115 -1.72 15.85 -23.90
CA THR A 115 -2.49 16.19 -22.70
C THR A 115 -1.88 15.49 -21.47
N PHE A 116 -2.13 16.03 -20.27
CA PHE A 116 -1.72 15.34 -19.03
C PHE A 116 -2.27 13.93 -18.94
N LYS A 117 -3.54 13.74 -19.34
CA LYS A 117 -4.21 12.44 -19.38
C LYS A 117 -3.47 11.45 -20.29
N ASP A 118 -3.14 11.86 -21.51
CA ASP A 118 -2.47 10.98 -22.47
C ASP A 118 -1.03 10.68 -22.03
N ALA A 119 -0.35 11.66 -21.44
CA ALA A 119 0.96 11.47 -20.84
C ALA A 119 0.92 10.48 -19.67
N ALA A 120 -0.04 10.61 -18.76
CA ALA A 120 -0.24 9.68 -17.66
C ALA A 120 -0.53 8.25 -18.16
N TYR A 121 -1.43 8.11 -19.14
CA TYR A 121 -1.75 6.83 -19.75
C TYR A 121 -0.53 6.16 -20.39
N LYS A 122 0.31 6.91 -21.07
CA LYS A 122 1.45 6.40 -21.81
C LYS A 122 2.67 6.14 -20.94
N HIS A 123 2.98 7.03 -20.01
CA HIS A 123 4.27 7.07 -19.32
C HIS A 123 4.20 6.75 -17.83
N SER A 124 3.02 6.85 -17.16
CA SER A 124 2.95 6.59 -15.74
C SER A 124 3.18 5.11 -15.40
N ASP A 125 3.96 4.85 -14.36
CA ASP A 125 4.15 3.52 -13.75
C ASP A 125 3.15 3.26 -12.62
N ASP A 126 2.41 4.29 -12.18
CA ASP A 126 1.39 4.11 -11.14
C ASP A 126 0.14 3.42 -11.70
N LYS A 127 0.04 2.13 -11.44
CA LYS A 127 -1.07 1.29 -11.90
C LYS A 127 -2.44 1.72 -11.35
N ASN A 128 -2.47 2.44 -10.23
CA ASN A 128 -3.71 2.85 -9.58
C ASN A 128 -4.37 4.04 -10.30
N THR A 129 -3.55 4.94 -10.85
CA THR A 129 -4.03 6.19 -11.46
C THR A 129 -3.82 6.25 -12.98
N LYS A 130 -2.88 5.48 -13.53
CA LYS A 130 -2.54 5.46 -14.96
C LYS A 130 -3.77 5.40 -15.88
N PHE A 131 -4.72 4.51 -15.57
CA PHE A 131 -5.93 4.29 -16.37
C PHE A 131 -7.11 5.19 -15.97
N ASN A 132 -6.93 6.01 -14.95
CA ASN A 132 -7.88 7.03 -14.49
C ASN A 132 -7.39 8.45 -14.79
N ALA A 133 -6.79 8.65 -15.94
CA ALA A 133 -6.26 9.96 -16.38
C ALA A 133 -5.24 10.59 -15.41
N GLY A 134 -4.60 9.79 -14.55
CA GLY A 134 -3.69 10.25 -13.50
C GLY A 134 -4.38 10.84 -12.26
N VAL A 135 -5.72 10.74 -12.17
CA VAL A 135 -6.47 11.28 -11.02
C VAL A 135 -6.23 10.43 -9.79
N ILE A 136 -5.78 11.08 -8.71
CA ILE A 136 -5.59 10.46 -7.40
C ILE A 136 -6.92 10.53 -6.64
N PRO A 137 -7.62 9.40 -6.40
CA PRO A 137 -8.86 9.41 -5.66
C PRO A 137 -8.60 9.70 -4.17
N ALA A 138 -9.55 10.37 -3.52
CA ALA A 138 -9.56 10.48 -2.06
C ALA A 138 -10.00 9.16 -1.41
N GLU A 139 -9.79 9.02 -0.10
CA GLU A 139 -10.18 7.83 0.67
C GLU A 139 -11.69 7.54 0.61
N ASP A 140 -12.50 8.56 0.45
CA ASP A 140 -13.96 8.45 0.28
C ASP A 140 -14.38 8.12 -1.16
N GLY A 141 -13.40 7.96 -2.07
CA GLY A 141 -13.62 7.67 -3.48
C GLY A 141 -13.96 8.90 -4.34
N SER A 142 -13.97 10.10 -3.77
CA SER A 142 -14.11 11.36 -4.53
C SER A 142 -12.81 11.72 -5.25
N ASP A 143 -12.89 12.72 -6.11
CA ASP A 143 -11.73 13.33 -6.81
C ASP A 143 -11.15 14.54 -6.06
N ARG A 144 -11.60 14.77 -4.82
CA ARG A 144 -11.24 15.94 -3.99
C ARG A 144 -10.55 15.50 -2.72
N GLN A 145 -9.40 16.08 -2.45
CA GLN A 145 -8.65 15.80 -1.23
C GLN A 145 -8.53 17.05 -0.35
N GLU A 146 -8.67 16.86 0.94
CA GLU A 146 -8.43 17.91 1.93
C GLU A 146 -6.92 18.18 2.00
N LYS A 147 -6.51 19.46 1.96
CA LYS A 147 -5.08 19.84 2.04
C LYS A 147 -4.38 19.27 3.27
N ILE A 148 -5.09 19.15 4.40
CA ILE A 148 -4.53 18.65 5.65
C ILE A 148 -4.20 17.16 5.59
N ASN A 149 -4.84 16.41 4.69
CA ASN A 149 -4.63 14.96 4.52
C ASN A 149 -3.58 14.64 3.45
N LEU A 150 -3.05 15.65 2.77
CA LEU A 150 -2.01 15.44 1.76
C LEU A 150 -0.67 15.10 2.42
N PRO A 151 0.13 14.19 1.83
CA PRO A 151 1.51 14.01 2.22
C PRO A 151 2.27 15.35 2.20
N ALA A 152 3.18 15.55 3.15
CA ALA A 152 3.89 16.83 3.29
C ALA A 152 4.67 17.21 2.02
N THR A 153 5.26 16.24 1.32
CA THR A 153 5.94 16.43 0.03
C THR A 153 4.99 17.00 -1.01
N VAL A 154 3.82 16.37 -1.18
CA VAL A 154 2.79 16.81 -2.13
C VAL A 154 2.27 18.19 -1.75
N ALA A 155 1.92 18.42 -0.48
CA ALA A 155 1.42 19.71 0.00
C ALA A 155 2.40 20.85 -0.29
N TYR A 156 3.71 20.60 -0.13
CA TYR A 156 4.77 21.54 -0.43
C TYR A 156 4.84 21.85 -1.93
N GLN A 157 4.81 20.84 -2.78
CA GLN A 157 4.95 20.97 -4.24
C GLN A 157 3.76 21.67 -4.90
N ILE A 158 2.55 21.51 -4.38
CA ILE A 158 1.37 22.19 -4.89
C ILE A 158 1.14 23.57 -4.26
N ALA A 159 1.95 23.95 -3.26
CA ALA A 159 1.85 25.27 -2.63
C ALA A 159 2.21 26.35 -3.66
N GLY A 160 1.25 27.23 -3.97
CA GLY A 160 1.42 28.29 -4.97
C GLY A 160 1.19 27.87 -6.43
N VAL A 161 0.88 26.62 -6.71
CA VAL A 161 0.44 26.16 -8.03
C VAL A 161 -1.02 26.51 -8.23
N ASN A 162 -1.36 27.15 -9.36
CA ASN A 162 -2.75 27.53 -9.63
C ASN A 162 -3.57 26.40 -10.23
N LYS A 163 -4.90 26.58 -10.21
CA LYS A 163 -5.81 25.68 -10.92
C LYS A 163 -5.43 25.55 -12.39
N GLY A 164 -5.26 24.33 -12.85
CA GLY A 164 -4.91 23.97 -14.23
C GLY A 164 -3.42 23.82 -14.46
N ASP A 165 -2.57 24.35 -13.58
CA ASP A 165 -1.12 24.35 -13.74
C ASP A 165 -0.47 23.02 -13.30
N LEU A 166 0.76 22.81 -13.77
CA LEU A 166 1.63 21.70 -13.42
C LEU A 166 2.59 22.13 -12.30
N THR A 167 2.95 21.19 -11.43
CA THR A 167 4.09 21.34 -10.53
C THR A 167 5.41 21.35 -11.31
N GLU A 168 6.50 21.71 -10.64
CA GLU A 168 7.81 21.26 -11.07
C GLU A 168 7.93 19.73 -10.91
N VAL A 169 8.92 19.15 -11.59
CA VAL A 169 9.25 17.73 -11.44
C VAL A 169 9.96 17.52 -10.11
N PHE A 170 9.46 16.60 -9.29
CA PHE A 170 10.02 16.34 -7.97
C PHE A 170 10.17 14.85 -7.67
N MET A 171 10.89 14.54 -6.61
CA MET A 171 11.01 13.17 -6.08
C MET A 171 10.00 12.94 -4.97
N ASP A 172 9.35 11.79 -5.02
CA ASP A 172 8.48 11.31 -3.95
C ASP A 172 8.64 9.80 -3.78
N GLU A 173 7.91 9.23 -2.85
CA GLU A 173 7.85 7.80 -2.63
C GLU A 173 6.48 7.27 -3.04
N LEU A 174 6.44 6.39 -4.02
CA LEU A 174 5.22 5.74 -4.50
C LEU A 174 5.33 4.24 -4.27
N ASN A 175 4.40 3.68 -3.50
CA ASN A 175 4.39 2.25 -3.17
C ASN A 175 5.74 1.76 -2.60
N GLN A 176 6.34 2.54 -1.68
CA GLN A 176 7.64 2.28 -1.05
C GLN A 176 8.83 2.28 -2.03
N LYS A 177 8.67 2.87 -3.21
CA LYS A 177 9.73 3.04 -4.20
C LYS A 177 9.94 4.52 -4.50
N LYS A 178 11.19 4.93 -4.64
CA LYS A 178 11.52 6.29 -5.11
C LYS A 178 10.94 6.51 -6.50
N ALA A 179 10.23 7.59 -6.69
CA ALA A 179 9.58 7.94 -7.95
C ALA A 179 9.86 9.39 -8.33
N VAL A 180 9.97 9.64 -9.61
CA VAL A 180 9.96 10.99 -10.19
C VAL A 180 8.52 11.32 -10.51
N VAL A 181 8.01 12.44 -9.98
CA VAL A 181 6.60 12.79 -10.02
C VAL A 181 6.38 14.13 -10.70
N LEU A 182 5.34 14.19 -11.50
CA LEU A 182 4.76 15.40 -12.06
C LEU A 182 3.27 15.42 -11.71
N MET A 183 2.79 16.51 -11.14
CA MET A 183 1.38 16.67 -10.77
C MET A 183 0.73 17.80 -11.53
N LYS A 184 -0.58 17.69 -11.73
CA LYS A 184 -1.44 18.74 -12.23
C LYS A 184 -2.51 19.06 -11.17
N VAL A 185 -2.66 20.34 -10.85
CA VAL A 185 -3.73 20.82 -9.99
C VAL A 185 -4.98 21.06 -10.84
N ASN A 186 -5.92 20.13 -10.81
CA ASN A 186 -7.14 20.23 -11.62
C ASN A 186 -8.07 21.33 -11.12
N ASP A 187 -8.22 21.45 -9.80
CA ASP A 187 -9.04 22.48 -9.17
C ASP A 187 -8.53 22.82 -7.76
N ILE A 188 -8.86 24.03 -7.31
CA ILE A 188 -8.63 24.50 -5.94
C ILE A 188 -9.96 25.04 -5.43
N ILE A 189 -10.50 24.37 -4.42
CA ILE A 189 -11.76 24.77 -3.80
C ILE A 189 -11.40 25.50 -2.52
N PRO A 190 -11.73 26.80 -2.39
CA PRO A 190 -11.49 27.55 -1.17
C PRO A 190 -12.34 26.98 -0.02
N GLU A 191 -11.91 27.27 1.20
CA GLU A 191 -12.70 26.92 2.40
C GLU A 191 -14.10 27.52 2.29
N HIS A 192 -15.12 26.68 2.47
CA HIS A 192 -16.52 27.06 2.42
C HIS A 192 -17.37 26.14 3.30
N SER A 193 -18.54 26.60 3.69
CA SER A 193 -19.55 25.74 4.32
C SER A 193 -20.13 24.77 3.30
N LEU A 194 -20.41 23.53 3.72
CA LEU A 194 -20.97 22.51 2.83
C LEU A 194 -22.27 23.02 2.17
N ASP A 195 -22.30 22.95 0.85
CA ASP A 195 -23.44 23.31 0.01
C ASP A 195 -23.87 22.14 -0.87
N ILE A 196 -25.17 21.86 -0.93
CA ILE A 196 -25.69 20.72 -1.69
C ILE A 196 -25.37 20.83 -3.19
N ALA A 197 -25.31 22.02 -3.75
CA ALA A 197 -25.06 22.19 -5.17
C ALA A 197 -23.61 21.88 -5.56
N THR A 198 -22.66 22.20 -4.67
CA THR A 198 -21.22 22.01 -4.92
C THR A 198 -20.66 20.73 -4.29
N ASP A 199 -21.24 20.25 -3.19
CA ASP A 199 -20.70 19.14 -2.38
C ASP A 199 -21.63 17.92 -2.33
N PHE A 200 -22.52 17.77 -3.28
CA PHE A 200 -23.56 16.72 -3.28
C PHE A 200 -22.98 15.32 -3.02
N GLU A 201 -21.95 14.90 -3.74
CA GLU A 201 -21.38 13.55 -3.58
C GLU A 201 -20.73 13.37 -2.20
N ARG A 202 -20.12 14.40 -1.65
CA ARG A 202 -19.54 14.39 -0.30
C ARG A 202 -20.63 14.28 0.77
N ILE A 203 -21.67 15.09 0.67
CA ILE A 203 -22.84 15.05 1.59
C ILE A 203 -23.53 13.69 1.50
N LYS A 204 -23.75 13.19 0.31
CA LYS A 204 -24.30 11.85 0.04
C LYS A 204 -23.45 10.75 0.66
N SER A 205 -22.12 10.82 0.53
CA SER A 205 -21.19 9.87 1.15
C SER A 205 -21.32 9.89 2.68
N PHE A 206 -21.35 11.06 3.30
CA PHE A 206 -21.59 11.20 4.75
C PHE A 206 -22.93 10.60 5.17
N ALA A 207 -23.99 10.89 4.43
CA ALA A 207 -25.32 10.35 4.72
C ALA A 207 -25.37 8.82 4.61
N ILE A 208 -24.74 8.26 3.57
CA ILE A 208 -24.62 6.81 3.37
C ILE A 208 -23.81 6.18 4.51
N ASN A 209 -22.66 6.75 4.89
CA ASN A 209 -21.83 6.22 5.96
C ASN A 209 -22.53 6.28 7.31
N LYS A 210 -23.25 7.39 7.60
CA LYS A 210 -24.10 7.49 8.78
C LYS A 210 -25.17 6.39 8.80
N LYS A 211 -25.86 6.18 7.67
CA LYS A 211 -26.89 5.15 7.55
C LYS A 211 -26.34 3.73 7.70
N LYS A 212 -25.17 3.46 7.11
CA LYS A 212 -24.47 2.17 7.28
C LYS A 212 -24.15 1.91 8.76
N ASN A 213 -23.64 2.92 9.48
CA ASN A 213 -23.32 2.78 10.90
C ASN A 213 -24.59 2.55 11.74
N GLU A 214 -25.67 3.27 11.47
CA GLU A 214 -26.97 3.07 12.14
C GLU A 214 -27.50 1.64 11.93
N VAL A 215 -27.42 1.13 10.69
CA VAL A 215 -27.85 -0.23 10.36
C VAL A 215 -26.96 -1.26 11.06
N LEU A 216 -25.66 -1.04 11.08
CA LEU A 216 -24.69 -1.92 11.75
C LEU A 216 -24.94 -1.94 13.27
N GLU A 217 -25.12 -0.78 13.89
CA GLU A 217 -25.42 -0.69 15.33
C GLU A 217 -26.74 -1.39 15.69
N LYS A 218 -27.76 -1.22 14.84
CA LYS A 218 -29.04 -1.92 15.00
C LYS A 218 -28.85 -3.43 14.87
N TRP A 219 -28.16 -3.89 13.83
CA TRP A 219 -27.87 -5.30 13.60
C TRP A 219 -27.09 -5.93 14.78
N VAL A 220 -26.07 -5.24 15.28
CA VAL A 220 -25.31 -5.69 16.45
C VAL A 220 -26.21 -5.86 17.66
N LYS A 221 -27.07 -4.86 17.96
CA LYS A 221 -28.01 -4.94 19.10
C LYS A 221 -28.99 -6.12 18.98
N GLU A 222 -29.52 -6.36 17.78
CA GLU A 222 -30.50 -7.41 17.53
C GLU A 222 -29.87 -8.80 17.62
N ASN A 223 -28.62 -8.96 17.21
CA ASN A 223 -27.93 -10.26 17.21
C ASN A 223 -27.05 -10.52 18.44
N LEU A 224 -26.85 -9.50 19.29
CA LEU A 224 -25.98 -9.62 20.46
C LEU A 224 -26.45 -10.70 21.45
N ALA A 225 -27.76 -10.85 21.62
CA ALA A 225 -28.36 -11.83 22.53
C ALA A 225 -28.09 -13.29 22.13
N ASP A 226 -27.95 -13.52 20.82
CA ASP A 226 -27.74 -14.86 20.25
C ASP A 226 -26.27 -15.13 19.90
N THR A 227 -25.37 -14.19 20.22
CA THR A 227 -23.94 -14.28 19.89
C THR A 227 -23.12 -14.62 21.13
N PHE A 228 -22.36 -15.72 21.07
CA PHE A 228 -21.41 -16.03 22.13
C PHE A 228 -20.22 -15.07 22.05
N ILE A 229 -19.97 -14.34 23.14
CA ILE A 229 -18.84 -13.43 23.28
C ILE A 229 -18.01 -13.82 24.49
N SER A 230 -16.72 -14.03 24.29
CA SER A 230 -15.75 -14.27 25.36
C SER A 230 -14.75 -13.12 25.40
N LEU A 231 -14.74 -12.38 26.50
CA LEU A 231 -13.76 -11.34 26.76
C LEU A 231 -12.60 -11.91 27.59
N ASP A 232 -11.38 -11.72 27.11
CA ASP A 232 -10.19 -12.01 27.89
C ASP A 232 -10.17 -11.13 29.16
N ASN A 233 -9.70 -11.70 30.27
CA ASN A 233 -9.64 -11.05 31.58
C ASN A 233 -8.91 -9.70 31.57
N ARG A 234 -7.94 -9.52 30.66
CA ARG A 234 -7.18 -8.27 30.48
C ARG A 234 -8.03 -7.10 30.03
N TYR A 235 -9.20 -7.34 29.44
CA TYR A 235 -10.09 -6.33 28.87
C TYR A 235 -11.40 -6.16 29.62
N LYS A 236 -11.59 -6.85 30.76
CA LYS A 236 -12.86 -6.79 31.51
C LYS A 236 -13.22 -5.41 32.03
N ASP A 237 -12.20 -4.62 32.35
CA ASP A 237 -12.36 -3.25 32.90
C ASP A 237 -12.37 -2.17 31.81
N CYS A 238 -12.28 -2.55 30.54
CA CYS A 238 -12.36 -1.62 29.42
C CYS A 238 -13.80 -1.13 29.21
N GLN A 239 -13.95 0.16 28.99
CA GLN A 239 -15.23 0.74 28.59
C GLN A 239 -15.47 0.51 27.10
N PHE A 240 -16.34 -0.42 26.78
CA PHE A 240 -16.75 -0.67 25.39
C PHE A 240 -18.00 0.18 25.04
N LYS A 241 -18.09 0.58 23.78
CA LYS A 241 -19.25 1.31 23.25
C LYS A 241 -20.55 0.50 23.34
N THR A 242 -20.42 -0.84 23.33
CA THR A 242 -21.51 -1.81 23.49
C THR A 242 -21.20 -2.68 24.71
N ASP A 243 -22.19 -2.96 25.53
CA ASP A 243 -22.04 -3.80 26.73
C ASP A 243 -21.91 -5.29 26.35
N TRP A 244 -20.67 -5.72 26.10
CA TRP A 244 -20.33 -7.10 25.72
C TRP A 244 -20.49 -8.10 26.88
N ASN A 245 -20.59 -7.63 28.13
CA ASN A 245 -20.69 -8.50 29.30
C ASN A 245 -22.08 -9.15 29.46
N LYS A 246 -23.10 -8.57 28.83
CA LYS A 246 -24.49 -9.10 28.91
C LYS A 246 -24.75 -10.26 27.97
N ALA A 247 -23.89 -10.51 26.98
CA ALA A 247 -24.03 -11.61 26.03
C ALA A 247 -23.60 -12.99 26.60
N ALA A 248 -23.08 -13.05 27.83
CA ALA A 248 -22.60 -14.29 28.47
C ALA A 248 -23.69 -15.08 29.21
N ILE A 249 -24.96 -14.75 29.06
CA ILE A 249 -26.06 -15.52 29.64
C ILE A 249 -26.53 -16.53 28.61
N VAL A 250 -25.82 -17.65 28.54
CA VAL A 250 -26.31 -18.84 27.86
C VAL A 250 -27.25 -19.56 28.81
N LYS A 251 -28.46 -19.85 28.34
CA LYS A 251 -29.35 -20.87 28.92
C LYS A 251 -28.78 -22.27 28.71
#